data_b54bffaa263ef1f953e7db79c63a3cc0
#
_entry.id   b54bffaa263ef1f953e7db79c63a3cc0
#
_cell.length_a   1.000
_cell.length_b   1.000
_cell.length_c   1.000
_cell.angle_alpha   90.00
_cell.angle_beta   90.00
_cell.angle_gamma   90.00
#
_symmetry.space_group_name_H-M   'P 1'
#
loop_
_entity.id
_entity.type
_entity.pdbx_description
1 polymer ?
#
loop_
_entity_poly.entity_id
_entity_poly.type
_entity_poly.pdbx_seq_one_letter_code
_entity_poly.pdbx_strand_id
1 'polypeptide(L)'
;MFKLFALALTLVAGAAHADSSLHTDLPLSYLEQTQGDARNQPLVIFLHGFGSNEEDLFGIKDALPSTWTYLSARAPTPVDPNGFRWFTKTPGDGDYDGVTEDLQSSAGLIKAFVAKATAKYHTQPDRVFLVGFSQGAIMSYEVALRDPELVRGIAALSGSVLPVLKAQLKPDERLGQLAIFIGHGTLDQALPYASATRANEVLAGLGLKPEFHTYPGMNHTISAAEVQDLKVWLETNVQ
;
A
#
# COMPACT_ATOMS: atom_id res chain seq x y z
N MET A 1 61.74 -5.24 -26.00
CA MET A 1 60.66 -4.24 -25.99
C MET A 1 59.36 -4.97 -25.99
N PHE A 2 58.78 -5.26 -24.81
CA PHE A 2 57.44 -5.86 -24.64
C PHE A 2 56.47 -4.74 -24.26
N LYS A 3 55.48 -4.48 -25.12
CA LYS A 3 54.40 -3.55 -24.83
C LYS A 3 53.31 -4.32 -24.08
N LEU A 4 53.06 -3.99 -22.79
CA LEU A 4 51.88 -4.38 -22.04
C LEU A 4 50.69 -3.58 -22.56
N PHE A 5 49.69 -4.27 -23.10
CA PHE A 5 48.35 -3.70 -23.28
C PHE A 5 47.56 -3.88 -21.99
N ALA A 6 47.26 -2.76 -21.31
CA ALA A 6 46.32 -2.76 -20.19
C ALA A 6 44.90 -2.71 -20.77
N LEU A 7 44.13 -3.77 -20.54
CA LEU A 7 42.72 -3.84 -20.89
C LEU A 7 41.91 -3.14 -19.76
N ALA A 8 41.45 -1.93 -20.03
CA ALA A 8 40.58 -1.22 -19.09
C ALA A 8 39.17 -1.81 -19.23
N LEU A 9 38.73 -2.53 -18.19
CA LEU A 9 37.37 -3.03 -18.04
C LEU A 9 36.51 -1.89 -17.52
N THR A 10 35.75 -1.21 -18.40
CA THR A 10 34.74 -0.24 -17.98
C THR A 10 33.51 -0.98 -17.45
N LEU A 11 33.36 -1.00 -16.13
CA LEU A 11 32.08 -1.35 -15.50
C LEU A 11 31.07 -0.24 -15.87
N VAL A 12 30.15 -0.54 -16.75
CA VAL A 12 28.94 0.26 -16.94
C VAL A 12 28.01 -0.10 -15.78
N ALA A 13 28.03 0.68 -14.72
CA ALA A 13 27.00 0.68 -13.71
C ALA A 13 25.73 1.22 -14.39
N GLY A 14 24.80 0.32 -14.76
CA GLY A 14 23.48 0.71 -15.24
C GLY A 14 22.76 1.42 -14.10
N ALA A 15 22.63 2.75 -14.19
CA ALA A 15 21.73 3.49 -13.33
C ALA A 15 20.31 2.99 -13.63
N ALA A 16 19.66 2.39 -12.63
CA ALA A 16 18.24 2.08 -12.69
C ALA A 16 17.49 3.41 -12.80
N HIS A 17 16.95 3.69 -13.97
CA HIS A 17 15.99 4.78 -14.12
C HIS A 17 14.64 4.23 -13.69
N ALA A 18 14.06 4.79 -12.63
CA ALA A 18 12.63 4.65 -12.37
C ALA A 18 11.94 5.24 -13.62
N ASP A 19 11.15 4.44 -14.32
CA ASP A 19 10.30 4.94 -15.38
C ASP A 19 9.20 5.76 -14.72
N SER A 20 9.30 7.09 -14.83
CA SER A 20 8.31 8.04 -14.30
C SER A 20 7.10 8.16 -15.25
N SER A 21 7.01 7.34 -16.28
CA SER A 21 5.85 7.33 -17.17
C SER A 21 4.64 6.70 -16.51
N LEU A 22 3.49 7.30 -16.73
CA LEU A 22 2.21 6.78 -16.26
C LEU A 22 1.79 5.59 -17.12
N HIS A 23 1.73 4.40 -16.52
CA HIS A 23 1.23 3.19 -17.15
C HIS A 23 -0.29 3.11 -17.09
N THR A 24 -0.93 2.56 -18.12
CA THR A 24 -2.39 2.44 -18.25
C THR A 24 -2.84 1.07 -18.75
N ASP A 25 -1.96 0.09 -18.75
CA ASP A 25 -2.21 -1.29 -19.23
C ASP A 25 -2.87 -2.21 -18.19
N LEU A 26 -3.04 -1.72 -16.97
CA LEU A 26 -3.77 -2.37 -15.88
C LEU A 26 -5.06 -1.61 -15.55
N PRO A 27 -5.97 -2.17 -14.72
CA PRO A 27 -7.26 -1.54 -14.39
C PRO A 27 -7.20 -0.14 -13.78
N LEU A 28 -6.08 0.21 -13.15
CA LEU A 28 -5.78 1.56 -12.65
C LEU A 28 -4.53 2.07 -13.35
N SER A 29 -4.44 3.38 -13.58
CA SER A 29 -3.17 4.01 -13.98
C SER A 29 -2.18 3.95 -12.82
N TYR A 30 -0.89 3.82 -13.10
CA TYR A 30 0.12 3.62 -12.06
C TYR A 30 1.53 4.03 -12.50
N LEU A 31 2.39 4.31 -11.53
CA LEU A 31 3.83 4.37 -11.70
C LEU A 31 4.45 3.01 -11.38
N GLU A 32 5.58 2.70 -11.99
CA GLU A 32 6.29 1.43 -11.85
C GLU A 32 7.77 1.63 -11.53
N GLN A 33 8.30 0.83 -10.62
CA GLN A 33 9.73 0.53 -10.54
C GLN A 33 9.92 -0.96 -10.40
N THR A 34 10.61 -1.54 -11.35
CA THR A 34 11.09 -2.92 -11.29
C THR A 34 12.56 -3.00 -11.73
N GLN A 35 13.30 -3.95 -11.20
CA GLN A 35 14.70 -4.16 -11.58
C GLN A 35 14.94 -5.61 -12.00
N GLY A 36 15.57 -5.77 -13.15
CA GLY A 36 15.94 -7.09 -13.68
C GLY A 36 14.75 -8.00 -13.95
N ASP A 37 14.85 -9.25 -13.51
CA ASP A 37 13.76 -10.23 -13.65
C ASP A 37 12.77 -10.10 -12.49
N ALA A 38 11.61 -9.53 -12.75
CA ALA A 38 10.55 -9.32 -11.74
C ALA A 38 9.88 -10.62 -11.26
N ARG A 39 10.16 -11.76 -11.90
CA ARG A 39 9.52 -13.05 -11.54
C ARG A 39 9.84 -13.45 -10.10
N ASN A 40 8.79 -13.81 -9.37
CA ASN A 40 8.86 -14.17 -7.95
C ASN A 40 9.43 -13.09 -7.02
N GLN A 41 9.57 -11.85 -7.49
CA GLN A 41 9.93 -10.75 -6.62
C GLN A 41 8.72 -10.33 -5.77
N PRO A 42 8.94 -9.81 -4.56
CA PRO A 42 7.89 -9.15 -3.80
C PRO A 42 7.32 -7.98 -4.58
N LEU A 43 6.01 -7.82 -4.49
CA LEU A 43 5.26 -6.75 -5.16
C LEU A 43 4.61 -5.87 -4.10
N VAL A 44 5.00 -4.61 -4.04
CA VAL A 44 4.42 -3.60 -3.15
C VAL A 44 3.60 -2.62 -3.97
N ILE A 45 2.33 -2.46 -3.61
CA ILE A 45 1.38 -1.57 -4.29
C ILE A 45 1.00 -0.45 -3.33
N PHE A 46 1.34 0.78 -3.70
CA PHE A 46 0.99 1.98 -2.94
C PHE A 46 -0.39 2.52 -3.33
N LEU A 47 -1.19 2.92 -2.33
CA LEU A 47 -2.51 3.53 -2.48
C LEU A 47 -2.51 4.88 -1.74
N HIS A 48 -2.56 5.98 -2.50
CA HIS A 48 -2.45 7.35 -1.97
C HIS A 48 -3.69 7.82 -1.19
N GLY A 49 -3.59 8.96 -0.48
CA GLY A 49 -4.68 9.61 0.23
C GLY A 49 -5.61 10.41 -0.68
N PHE A 50 -6.71 10.94 -0.08
CA PHE A 50 -7.67 11.83 -0.75
C PHE A 50 -6.98 13.07 -1.31
N GLY A 51 -7.31 13.43 -2.55
CA GLY A 51 -6.81 14.66 -3.21
C GLY A 51 -5.36 14.56 -3.65
N SER A 52 -4.72 13.40 -3.54
CA SER A 52 -3.37 13.11 -4.01
C SER A 52 -3.39 12.28 -5.29
N ASN A 53 -2.25 11.72 -5.67
CA ASN A 53 -2.06 10.93 -6.89
C ASN A 53 -1.00 9.84 -6.69
N GLU A 54 -0.66 9.14 -7.76
CA GLU A 54 0.30 8.04 -7.78
C GLU A 54 1.75 8.45 -7.44
N GLU A 55 2.10 9.72 -7.49
CA GLU A 55 3.45 10.20 -7.17
C GLU A 55 3.69 10.27 -5.65
N ASP A 56 2.64 10.47 -4.86
CA ASP A 56 2.68 10.82 -3.44
C ASP A 56 3.48 9.81 -2.59
N LEU A 57 3.12 8.52 -2.67
CA LEU A 57 3.79 7.48 -1.91
C LEU A 57 4.96 6.83 -2.64
N PHE A 58 5.12 7.11 -3.94
CA PHE A 58 6.09 6.39 -4.76
C PHE A 58 7.55 6.58 -4.30
N GLY A 59 7.87 7.70 -3.66
CA GLY A 59 9.19 7.95 -3.08
C GLY A 59 9.56 7.01 -1.92
N ILE A 60 8.59 6.35 -1.27
CA ILE A 60 8.86 5.40 -0.17
C ILE A 60 9.73 4.23 -0.65
N LYS A 61 9.58 3.80 -1.91
CA LYS A 61 10.39 2.73 -2.53
C LYS A 61 11.90 2.93 -2.39
N ASP A 62 12.37 4.20 -2.30
CA ASP A 62 13.79 4.51 -2.23
C ASP A 62 14.42 4.11 -0.87
N ALA A 63 13.58 3.91 0.15
CA ALA A 63 13.98 3.38 1.45
C ALA A 63 13.83 1.85 1.56
N LEU A 64 13.21 1.19 0.57
CA LEU A 64 12.90 -0.23 0.55
C LEU A 64 13.89 -1.02 -0.33
N PRO A 65 13.91 -2.37 -0.30
CA PRO A 65 14.83 -3.18 -1.10
C PRO A 65 14.70 -2.90 -2.62
N SER A 66 15.78 -2.47 -3.26
CA SER A 66 15.79 -2.08 -4.68
C SER A 66 15.48 -3.23 -5.66
N THR A 67 15.56 -4.47 -5.22
CA THR A 67 15.27 -5.67 -6.03
C THR A 67 13.79 -6.01 -6.12
N TRP A 68 12.93 -5.35 -5.33
CA TRP A 68 11.49 -5.60 -5.34
C TRP A 68 10.78 -4.80 -6.44
N THR A 69 9.57 -5.21 -6.76
CA THR A 69 8.70 -4.47 -7.69
C THR A 69 7.77 -3.55 -6.91
N TYR A 70 7.70 -2.29 -7.33
CA TYR A 70 6.89 -1.25 -6.72
C TYR A 70 5.94 -0.66 -7.74
N LEU A 71 4.66 -0.64 -7.41
CA LEU A 71 3.62 0.04 -8.18
C LEU A 71 2.98 1.10 -7.30
N SER A 72 2.65 2.26 -7.86
CA SER A 72 1.86 3.27 -7.16
C SER A 72 0.63 3.60 -7.98
N ALA A 73 -0.53 3.18 -7.49
CA ALA A 73 -1.78 3.25 -8.23
C ALA A 73 -2.47 4.61 -8.04
N ARG A 74 -3.04 5.15 -9.13
CA ARG A 74 -3.90 6.33 -9.12
C ARG A 74 -5.34 5.92 -8.84
N ALA A 75 -6.00 6.59 -7.89
CA ALA A 75 -7.42 6.41 -7.63
C ALA A 75 -8.29 6.80 -8.85
N PRO A 76 -9.48 6.18 -9.01
CA PRO A 76 -10.24 6.30 -10.26
C PRO A 76 -10.96 7.63 -10.44
N THR A 77 -11.26 8.36 -9.35
CA THR A 77 -12.14 9.54 -9.41
C THR A 77 -11.35 10.84 -9.22
N PRO A 78 -11.26 11.72 -10.24
CA PRO A 78 -10.62 13.01 -10.09
C PRO A 78 -11.41 13.92 -9.15
N VAL A 79 -10.71 14.75 -8.35
CA VAL A 79 -11.29 15.81 -7.50
C VAL A 79 -10.84 17.20 -7.93
N ASP A 80 -9.68 17.29 -8.58
CA ASP A 80 -9.11 18.47 -9.23
C ASP A 80 -8.16 18.01 -10.34
N PRO A 81 -7.48 18.93 -11.08
CA PRO A 81 -6.63 18.54 -12.21
C PRO A 81 -5.52 17.56 -11.88
N ASN A 82 -5.04 17.51 -10.63
CA ASN A 82 -3.91 16.69 -10.20
C ASN A 82 -4.23 15.78 -9.01
N GLY A 83 -5.44 15.82 -8.48
CA GLY A 83 -5.85 15.08 -7.30
C GLY A 83 -6.97 14.08 -7.57
N PHE A 84 -6.94 12.96 -6.90
CA PHE A 84 -7.87 11.85 -7.07
C PHE A 84 -8.37 11.33 -5.71
N ARG A 85 -9.50 10.60 -5.73
CA ARG A 85 -10.07 9.94 -4.56
C ARG A 85 -10.51 8.54 -4.87
N TRP A 86 -10.49 7.70 -3.85
CA TRP A 86 -11.00 6.34 -3.91
C TRP A 86 -12.52 6.29 -3.72
N PHE A 87 -13.04 7.10 -2.80
CA PHE A 87 -14.47 7.14 -2.50
C PHE A 87 -14.90 8.52 -2.00
N THR A 88 -16.21 8.79 -2.06
CA THR A 88 -16.85 9.97 -1.47
C THR A 88 -17.08 9.75 0.01
N LYS A 89 -16.67 10.71 0.85
CA LYS A 89 -16.91 10.68 2.29
C LYS A 89 -18.37 11.01 2.61
N THR A 90 -18.90 10.33 3.62
CA THR A 90 -20.21 10.61 4.21
C THR A 90 -20.06 10.81 5.71
N PRO A 91 -20.98 11.55 6.39
CA PRO A 91 -21.00 11.59 7.85
C PRO A 91 -21.11 10.19 8.44
N GLY A 92 -20.35 9.91 9.50
CA GLY A 92 -20.33 8.62 10.20
C GLY A 92 -20.11 8.79 11.69
N ASP A 93 -20.38 7.74 12.46
CA ASP A 93 -20.16 7.74 13.90
C ASP A 93 -18.65 7.75 14.21
N GLY A 94 -18.22 8.80 14.88
CA GLY A 94 -16.85 8.97 15.39
C GLY A 94 -15.85 9.56 14.42
N ASP A 95 -15.87 9.20 13.13
CA ASP A 95 -15.00 9.75 12.07
C ASP A 95 -15.87 10.14 10.87
N TYR A 96 -15.76 9.41 9.79
CA TYR A 96 -16.64 9.46 8.63
C TYR A 96 -16.84 8.05 8.09
N ASP A 97 -17.85 7.89 7.24
CA ASP A 97 -18.05 6.69 6.44
C ASP A 97 -17.82 6.99 4.96
N GLY A 98 -17.97 6.01 4.11
CA GLY A 98 -17.86 6.14 2.66
C GLY A 98 -19.16 5.80 1.95
N VAL A 99 -19.40 6.43 0.79
CA VAL A 99 -20.45 5.99 -0.13
C VAL A 99 -20.17 4.55 -0.53
N THR A 100 -21.10 3.65 -0.22
CA THR A 100 -20.93 2.19 -0.40
C THR A 100 -20.61 1.81 -1.84
N GLU A 101 -21.28 2.45 -2.80
CA GLU A 101 -21.08 2.20 -4.23
C GLU A 101 -19.67 2.59 -4.68
N ASP A 102 -19.15 3.72 -4.20
CA ASP A 102 -17.80 4.17 -4.49
C ASP A 102 -16.76 3.20 -3.90
N LEU A 103 -16.96 2.80 -2.62
CA LEU A 103 -16.09 1.83 -1.94
C LEU A 103 -16.05 0.49 -2.69
N GLN A 104 -17.20 -0.04 -3.09
CA GLN A 104 -17.29 -1.30 -3.83
C GLN A 104 -16.66 -1.20 -5.22
N SER A 105 -16.89 -0.11 -5.93
CA SER A 105 -16.32 0.15 -7.24
C SER A 105 -14.79 0.22 -7.16
N SER A 106 -14.25 1.04 -6.25
CA SER A 106 -12.80 1.17 -6.07
C SER A 106 -12.16 -0.11 -5.56
N ALA A 107 -12.80 -0.83 -4.63
CA ALA A 107 -12.31 -2.14 -4.19
C ALA A 107 -12.27 -3.14 -5.36
N GLY A 108 -13.29 -3.16 -6.23
CA GLY A 108 -13.31 -3.97 -7.44
C GLY A 108 -12.14 -3.67 -8.38
N LEU A 109 -11.84 -2.37 -8.59
CA LEU A 109 -10.70 -1.94 -9.41
C LEU A 109 -9.36 -2.32 -8.79
N ILE A 110 -9.18 -2.12 -7.47
CA ILE A 110 -7.95 -2.51 -6.75
C ILE A 110 -7.76 -4.02 -6.82
N LYS A 111 -8.79 -4.83 -6.56
CA LYS A 111 -8.71 -6.29 -6.66
C LYS A 111 -8.30 -6.76 -8.06
N ALA A 112 -8.92 -6.19 -9.09
CA ALA A 112 -8.56 -6.50 -10.48
C ALA A 112 -7.13 -6.04 -10.82
N PHE A 113 -6.70 -4.89 -10.28
CA PHE A 113 -5.34 -4.38 -10.44
C PHE A 113 -4.33 -5.32 -9.78
N VAL A 114 -4.54 -5.71 -8.53
CA VAL A 114 -3.69 -6.67 -7.79
C VAL A 114 -3.57 -7.98 -8.55
N ALA A 115 -4.67 -8.59 -8.97
CA ALA A 115 -4.66 -9.87 -9.66
C ALA A 115 -3.90 -9.81 -11.01
N LYS A 116 -4.12 -8.74 -11.78
CA LYS A 116 -3.42 -8.55 -13.06
C LYS A 116 -1.95 -8.19 -12.89
N ALA A 117 -1.60 -7.39 -11.87
CA ALA A 117 -0.21 -7.09 -11.54
C ALA A 117 0.53 -8.35 -11.08
N THR A 118 -0.07 -9.16 -10.20
CA THR A 118 0.48 -10.46 -9.78
C THR A 118 0.81 -11.35 -10.98
N ALA A 119 -0.10 -11.42 -11.96
CA ALA A 119 0.12 -12.16 -13.20
C ALA A 119 1.19 -11.52 -14.10
N LYS A 120 1.17 -10.19 -14.27
CA LYS A 120 2.13 -9.43 -15.12
C LYS A 120 3.57 -9.63 -14.64
N TYR A 121 3.80 -9.56 -13.32
CA TYR A 121 5.14 -9.70 -12.73
C TYR A 121 5.48 -11.13 -12.31
N HIS A 122 4.62 -12.10 -12.63
CA HIS A 122 4.81 -13.53 -12.31
C HIS A 122 5.18 -13.76 -10.83
N THR A 123 4.56 -13.01 -9.92
CA THR A 123 4.68 -13.18 -8.48
C THR A 123 3.51 -14.01 -7.91
N GLN A 124 3.47 -14.23 -6.61
CA GLN A 124 2.42 -14.99 -5.93
C GLN A 124 1.70 -14.08 -4.91
N PRO A 125 0.43 -14.33 -4.58
CA PRO A 125 -0.31 -13.52 -3.61
C PRO A 125 0.36 -13.41 -2.23
N ASP A 126 1.06 -14.45 -1.79
CA ASP A 126 1.83 -14.49 -0.54
C ASP A 126 3.07 -13.58 -0.54
N ARG A 127 3.36 -12.91 -1.66
CA ARG A 127 4.43 -11.93 -1.84
C ARG A 127 3.91 -10.54 -2.26
N VAL A 128 2.60 -10.32 -2.22
CA VAL A 128 1.98 -9.04 -2.59
C VAL A 128 1.56 -8.29 -1.34
N PHE A 129 1.89 -7.01 -1.27
CA PHE A 129 1.54 -6.11 -0.16
C PHE A 129 0.82 -4.87 -0.68
N LEU A 130 -0.22 -4.43 0.03
CA LEU A 130 -0.79 -3.10 -0.14
C LEU A 130 -0.23 -2.17 0.95
N VAL A 131 0.26 -1.02 0.56
CA VAL A 131 0.70 0.05 1.47
C VAL A 131 -0.15 1.27 1.19
N GLY A 132 -1.08 1.57 2.08
CA GLY A 132 -2.03 2.65 1.90
C GLY A 132 -1.84 3.76 2.93
N PHE A 133 -2.06 5.01 2.49
CA PHE A 133 -2.12 6.18 3.36
C PHE A 133 -3.53 6.78 3.36
N SER A 134 -4.07 7.10 4.53
CA SER A 134 -5.36 7.78 4.68
C SER A 134 -6.50 7.02 3.94
N GLN A 135 -7.13 7.59 2.91
CA GLN A 135 -8.11 6.85 2.08
C GLN A 135 -7.54 5.57 1.47
N GLY A 136 -6.27 5.57 1.05
CA GLY A 136 -5.61 4.36 0.54
C GLY A 136 -5.46 3.28 1.59
N ALA A 137 -5.22 3.65 2.87
CA ALA A 137 -5.19 2.71 3.98
C ALA A 137 -6.58 2.11 4.26
N ILE A 138 -7.62 2.93 4.19
CA ILE A 138 -9.02 2.48 4.29
C ILE A 138 -9.35 1.47 3.19
N MET A 139 -8.94 1.77 1.94
CA MET A 139 -9.14 0.84 0.83
C MET A 139 -8.32 -0.45 0.97
N SER A 140 -7.15 -0.40 1.60
CA SER A 140 -6.37 -1.60 1.91
C SER A 140 -7.13 -2.53 2.87
N TYR A 141 -7.77 -1.98 3.91
CA TYR A 141 -8.67 -2.76 4.76
C TYR A 141 -9.88 -3.30 3.99
N GLU A 142 -10.53 -2.44 3.17
CA GLU A 142 -11.74 -2.82 2.40
C GLU A 142 -11.47 -4.00 1.47
N VAL A 143 -10.30 -4.04 0.85
CA VAL A 143 -9.89 -5.14 -0.04
C VAL A 143 -9.46 -6.37 0.75
N ALA A 144 -8.48 -6.23 1.65
CA ALA A 144 -7.83 -7.38 2.26
C ALA A 144 -8.69 -8.11 3.30
N LEU A 145 -9.60 -7.40 4.00
CA LEU A 145 -10.49 -8.04 4.97
C LEU A 145 -11.67 -8.78 4.32
N ARG A 146 -11.96 -8.50 3.04
CA ARG A 146 -12.97 -9.23 2.27
C ARG A 146 -12.37 -10.39 1.47
N ASP A 147 -11.19 -10.18 0.90
CA ASP A 147 -10.52 -11.13 0.00
C ASP A 147 -9.05 -11.33 0.46
N PRO A 148 -8.82 -11.91 1.65
CA PRO A 148 -7.49 -11.99 2.26
C PRO A 148 -6.48 -12.82 1.47
N GLU A 149 -6.95 -13.69 0.57
CA GLU A 149 -6.12 -14.50 -0.31
C GLU A 149 -5.44 -13.72 -1.44
N LEU A 150 -5.81 -12.45 -1.67
CA LEU A 150 -5.24 -11.64 -2.75
C LEU A 150 -3.85 -11.11 -2.42
N VAL A 151 -3.52 -10.96 -1.13
CA VAL A 151 -2.28 -10.33 -0.68
C VAL A 151 -1.72 -11.04 0.54
N ARG A 152 -0.41 -10.96 0.73
CA ARG A 152 0.26 -11.41 1.95
C ARG A 152 -0.08 -10.52 3.15
N GLY A 153 -0.21 -9.23 2.91
CA GLY A 153 -0.50 -8.29 3.98
C GLY A 153 -0.76 -6.87 3.52
N ILE A 154 -1.17 -6.06 4.49
CA ILE A 154 -1.43 -4.63 4.29
C ILE A 154 -0.71 -3.79 5.34
N ALA A 155 -0.20 -2.63 4.92
CA ALA A 155 0.24 -1.58 5.82
C ALA A 155 -0.74 -0.40 5.71
N ALA A 156 -1.43 -0.12 6.81
CA ALA A 156 -2.39 0.96 6.93
C ALA A 156 -1.77 2.13 7.70
N LEU A 157 -1.34 3.15 6.95
CA LEU A 157 -0.71 4.37 7.48
C LEU A 157 -1.79 5.45 7.64
N SER A 158 -2.04 5.89 8.87
CA SER A 158 -3.08 6.89 9.20
C SER A 158 -4.45 6.53 8.60
N GLY A 159 -4.89 5.27 8.80
CA GLY A 159 -6.13 4.72 8.26
C GLY A 159 -7.20 4.44 9.30
N SER A 160 -8.35 3.95 8.85
CA SER A 160 -9.50 3.54 9.67
C SER A 160 -10.22 2.35 9.04
N VAL A 161 -10.82 1.49 9.86
CA VAL A 161 -11.84 0.53 9.41
C VAL A 161 -13.19 1.21 9.46
N LEU A 162 -13.77 1.50 8.29
CA LEU A 162 -15.03 2.24 8.21
C LEU A 162 -16.21 1.47 8.84
N PRO A 163 -17.22 2.18 9.38
CA PRO A 163 -18.42 1.55 9.96
C PRO A 163 -19.13 0.62 8.98
N VAL A 164 -19.24 0.98 7.72
CA VAL A 164 -19.88 0.15 6.67
C VAL A 164 -19.13 -1.17 6.43
N LEU A 165 -17.80 -1.16 6.49
CA LEU A 165 -16.99 -2.38 6.42
C LEU A 165 -17.15 -3.19 7.71
N LYS A 166 -16.95 -2.56 8.87
CA LYS A 166 -17.06 -3.20 10.20
C LYS A 166 -18.35 -3.98 10.37
N ALA A 167 -19.48 -3.40 9.94
CA ALA A 167 -20.81 -4.03 10.06
C ALA A 167 -20.95 -5.35 9.27
N GLN A 168 -20.09 -5.59 8.28
CA GLN A 168 -20.14 -6.75 7.39
C GLN A 168 -19.06 -7.80 7.73
N LEU A 169 -18.04 -7.42 8.53
CA LEU A 169 -16.95 -8.32 8.89
C LEU A 169 -17.44 -9.42 9.85
N LYS A 170 -16.93 -10.62 9.62
CA LYS A 170 -17.12 -11.79 10.49
C LYS A 170 -15.81 -12.54 10.62
N PRO A 171 -15.59 -13.27 11.72
CA PRO A 171 -14.47 -14.19 11.82
C PRO A 171 -14.44 -15.14 10.62
N ASP A 172 -13.26 -15.26 10.00
CA ASP A 172 -13.01 -16.08 8.83
C ASP A 172 -11.60 -16.66 8.95
N GLU A 173 -11.46 -17.98 8.82
CA GLU A 173 -10.18 -18.67 8.93
C GLU A 173 -9.14 -18.19 7.90
N ARG A 174 -9.61 -17.73 6.74
CA ARG A 174 -8.75 -17.18 5.67
C ARG A 174 -7.98 -15.94 6.14
N LEU A 175 -8.53 -15.17 7.09
CA LEU A 175 -7.86 -14.01 7.68
C LEU A 175 -6.57 -14.36 8.44
N GLY A 176 -6.45 -15.61 8.94
CA GLY A 176 -5.32 -16.03 9.78
C GLY A 176 -3.94 -15.94 9.13
N GLN A 177 -3.87 -15.81 7.80
CA GLN A 177 -2.61 -15.65 7.06
C GLN A 177 -2.29 -14.18 6.73
N LEU A 178 -3.22 -13.26 6.96
CA LEU A 178 -3.07 -11.86 6.60
C LEU A 178 -2.17 -11.13 7.62
N ALA A 179 -1.02 -10.64 7.16
CA ALA A 179 -0.16 -9.76 7.95
C ALA A 179 -0.69 -8.32 7.90
N ILE A 180 -0.75 -7.64 9.05
CA ILE A 180 -1.24 -6.27 9.12
C ILE A 180 -0.29 -5.39 9.92
N PHE A 181 0.14 -4.28 9.31
CA PHE A 181 0.83 -3.18 9.95
C PHE A 181 -0.12 -2.00 10.10
N ILE A 182 -0.15 -1.39 11.28
CA ILE A 182 -0.88 -0.14 11.55
C ILE A 182 0.11 0.88 12.05
N GLY A 183 0.26 2.00 11.33
CA GLY A 183 1.04 3.16 11.75
C GLY A 183 0.15 4.39 11.91
N HIS A 184 0.26 5.14 13.04
CA HIS A 184 -0.58 6.32 13.25
C HIS A 184 0.05 7.36 14.16
N GLY A 185 -0.08 8.64 13.75
CA GLY A 185 0.37 9.79 14.52
C GLY A 185 -0.59 10.17 15.66
N THR A 186 -0.03 10.50 16.85
CA THR A 186 -0.87 10.86 18.00
C THR A 186 -1.53 12.22 17.91
N LEU A 187 -1.05 13.10 16.99
CA LEU A 187 -1.61 14.43 16.73
C LEU A 187 -2.35 14.52 15.40
N ASP A 188 -2.71 13.37 14.81
CA ASP A 188 -3.48 13.33 13.57
C ASP A 188 -4.86 13.96 13.79
N GLN A 189 -5.13 15.04 13.02
CA GLN A 189 -6.38 15.80 13.07
C GLN A 189 -7.34 15.48 11.91
N ALA A 190 -6.86 14.80 10.87
CA ALA A 190 -7.66 14.39 9.73
C ALA A 190 -8.38 13.05 9.98
N LEU A 191 -7.65 12.11 10.57
CA LEU A 191 -8.16 10.87 11.15
C LEU A 191 -7.60 10.74 12.57
N PRO A 192 -8.39 11.02 13.61
CA PRO A 192 -7.91 11.00 15.00
C PRO A 192 -7.25 9.66 15.36
N TYR A 193 -6.22 9.68 16.20
CA TYR A 193 -5.50 8.48 16.68
C TYR A 193 -6.44 7.37 17.18
N ALA A 194 -7.60 7.75 17.75
CA ALA A 194 -8.65 6.82 18.14
C ALA A 194 -9.17 5.95 16.97
N SER A 195 -9.01 6.38 15.72
CA SER A 195 -9.42 5.59 14.56
C SER A 195 -8.53 4.35 14.38
N ALA A 196 -7.22 4.49 14.61
CA ALA A 196 -6.28 3.37 14.59
C ALA A 196 -6.51 2.41 15.77
N THR A 197 -6.76 2.92 16.97
CA THR A 197 -7.07 2.05 18.13
C THR A 197 -8.36 1.27 17.91
N ARG A 198 -9.41 1.91 17.36
CA ARG A 198 -10.65 1.20 16.99
C ARG A 198 -10.42 0.17 15.88
N ALA A 199 -9.59 0.48 14.87
CA ALA A 199 -9.23 -0.49 13.83
C ALA A 199 -8.53 -1.71 14.46
N ASN A 200 -7.55 -1.49 15.33
CA ASN A 200 -6.86 -2.57 16.03
C ASN A 200 -7.81 -3.45 16.87
N GLU A 201 -8.78 -2.85 17.57
CA GLU A 201 -9.82 -3.57 18.33
C GLU A 201 -10.70 -4.43 17.41
N VAL A 202 -11.14 -3.88 16.26
CA VAL A 202 -11.92 -4.62 15.28
C VAL A 202 -11.16 -5.83 14.77
N LEU A 203 -9.89 -5.64 14.40
CA LEU A 203 -9.02 -6.71 13.88
C LEU A 203 -8.75 -7.78 14.94
N ALA A 204 -8.51 -7.38 16.20
CA ALA A 204 -8.37 -8.31 17.31
C ALA A 204 -9.66 -9.14 17.52
N GLY A 205 -10.83 -8.52 17.38
CA GLY A 205 -12.13 -9.21 17.42
C GLY A 205 -12.33 -10.23 16.30
N LEU A 206 -11.61 -10.09 15.19
CA LEU A 206 -11.57 -11.05 14.09
C LEU A 206 -10.49 -12.15 14.27
N GLY A 207 -9.74 -12.11 15.38
CA GLY A 207 -8.65 -13.04 15.66
C GLY A 207 -7.30 -12.67 15.02
N LEU A 208 -7.20 -11.48 14.41
CA LEU A 208 -5.98 -10.95 13.83
C LEU A 208 -5.08 -10.33 14.92
N LYS A 209 -3.78 -10.26 14.64
CA LYS A 209 -2.78 -9.65 15.52
C LYS A 209 -1.95 -8.64 14.73
N PRO A 210 -2.48 -7.42 14.52
CA PRO A 210 -1.73 -6.39 13.82
C PRO A 210 -0.45 -6.01 14.56
N GLU A 211 0.60 -5.67 13.82
CA GLU A 211 1.73 -4.93 14.34
C GLU A 211 1.35 -3.45 14.40
N PHE A 212 1.16 -2.93 15.62
CA PHE A 212 0.60 -1.61 15.87
C PHE A 212 1.66 -0.64 16.35
N HIS A 213 1.96 0.39 15.56
CA HIS A 213 2.93 1.43 15.82
C HIS A 213 2.28 2.79 16.07
N THR A 214 2.69 3.42 17.17
CA THR A 214 2.28 4.77 17.54
C THR A 214 3.42 5.73 17.33
N TYR A 215 3.17 6.85 16.64
CA TYR A 215 4.17 7.89 16.40
C TYR A 215 3.83 9.16 17.19
N PRO A 216 4.45 9.36 18.38
CA PRO A 216 4.16 10.51 19.24
C PRO A 216 4.49 11.83 18.55
N GLY A 217 3.54 12.77 18.59
CA GLY A 217 3.71 14.11 18.01
C GLY A 217 3.55 14.18 16.49
N MET A 218 3.36 13.05 15.80
CA MET A 218 3.14 13.02 14.36
C MET A 218 1.69 13.41 14.03
N ASN A 219 1.54 14.30 13.06
CA ASN A 219 0.25 14.72 12.47
C ASN A 219 -0.20 13.70 11.39
N HIS A 220 -1.16 14.10 10.52
CA HIS A 220 -1.61 13.32 9.35
C HIS A 220 -0.53 13.31 8.26
N THR A 221 0.50 12.51 8.42
CA THR A 221 1.68 12.41 7.55
C THR A 221 2.37 11.07 7.77
N ILE A 222 3.40 10.79 6.99
CA ILE A 222 4.28 9.63 7.15
C ILE A 222 5.66 10.14 7.58
N SER A 223 6.22 9.57 8.66
CA SER A 223 7.54 9.93 9.15
C SER A 223 8.64 8.97 8.65
N ALA A 224 9.89 9.40 8.70
CA ALA A 224 11.03 8.53 8.39
C ALA A 224 11.12 7.31 9.33
N ALA A 225 10.71 7.48 10.60
CA ALA A 225 10.65 6.37 11.56
C ALA A 225 9.59 5.34 11.13
N GLU A 226 8.40 5.80 10.72
CA GLU A 226 7.34 4.93 10.21
C GLU A 226 7.76 4.18 8.95
N VAL A 227 8.48 4.84 8.02
CA VAL A 227 9.02 4.17 6.82
C VAL A 227 10.06 3.11 7.20
N GLN A 228 10.87 3.34 8.23
CA GLN A 228 11.84 2.35 8.71
C GLN A 228 11.16 1.13 9.35
N ASP A 229 10.13 1.34 10.17
CA ASP A 229 9.34 0.26 10.76
C ASP A 229 8.58 -0.52 9.69
N LEU A 230 7.97 0.18 8.72
CA LEU A 230 7.33 -0.42 7.54
C LEU A 230 8.30 -1.32 6.75
N LYS A 231 9.55 -0.85 6.54
CA LYS A 231 10.58 -1.65 5.86
C LYS A 231 10.85 -2.96 6.61
N VAL A 232 11.09 -2.88 7.92
CA VAL A 232 11.37 -4.07 8.75
C VAL A 232 10.18 -5.03 8.70
N TRP A 233 8.96 -4.50 8.81
CA TRP A 233 7.74 -5.31 8.74
C TRP A 233 7.59 -6.01 7.37
N LEU A 234 7.79 -5.30 6.26
CA LEU A 234 7.74 -5.88 4.91
C LEU A 234 8.78 -6.99 4.74
N GLU A 235 10.04 -6.74 5.11
CA GLU A 235 11.14 -7.72 5.01
C GLU A 235 10.89 -8.97 5.87
N THR A 236 10.23 -8.82 7.02
CA THR A 236 9.88 -9.93 7.93
C THR A 236 8.75 -10.80 7.37
N ASN A 237 7.81 -10.21 6.64
CA ASN A 237 6.61 -10.90 6.15
C ASN A 237 6.73 -11.42 4.70
N VAL A 238 7.76 -11.03 3.99
CA VAL A 238 8.13 -11.59 2.67
C VAL A 238 8.87 -12.93 2.88
N GLN A 239 8.22 -14.02 2.67
CA GLN A 239 8.85 -15.37 2.75
C GLN A 239 8.78 -16.09 1.41
#